data_afe6d2d41bee4cfdc9bfe74f7a61bb21
#
_entry.id   afe6d2d41bee4cfdc9bfe74f7a61bb21
#
_cell.length_a   1.000
_cell.length_b   1.000
_cell.length_c   1.000
_cell.angle_alpha   90.00
_cell.angle_beta   90.00
_cell.angle_gamma   90.00
#
_symmetry.space_group_name_H-M   'P 1'
#
loop_
_entity.id
_entity.type
_entity.pdbx_description
1 polymer ?
#
loop_
_entity_poly.entity_id
_entity_poly.type
_entity_poly.pdbx_seq_one_letter_code
_entity_poly.pdbx_strand_id
1 'polypeptide(L)'
;VTNVGRDRLRELLDAVLADGEVRSLGDMAGDAYASPFHFSRMLARGTGESPVAMRRRVLLERAAWQLRNGSAVTEAAWAAGYDSAEGFSRAYARAFGHPPSRPAERHWLPAPNGIHFHPPISLWVDTNEHTTNPLTEQLVRHDLDDTTALLAYAKRLSSSELHEVRLPGTVVLEWDGTEESIGDVLHHLVRTKQTWLASIDGLDTPVYPARPTVADLVDRHEVIGPAWLAMVRDLEARGAWGDRLIDALCDPPESFVMSGVVAHVLTFAAHRRQLVRHMLRTAGHPVGPGDPIMWLRRHRNEETTGDDLT
;
A
#
# COMPACT_ATOMS: atom_id res chain seq x y z
N VAL A 1 -22.12 5.64 -4.92
CA VAL A 1 -20.97 5.67 -5.86
C VAL A 1 -19.94 6.57 -5.21
N THR A 2 -19.00 5.99 -4.51
CA THR A 2 -17.88 6.70 -3.87
C THR A 2 -16.99 7.28 -4.95
N ASN A 3 -16.83 8.59 -4.93
CA ASN A 3 -15.93 9.33 -5.79
C ASN A 3 -14.46 8.89 -5.45
N VAL A 4 -13.94 7.95 -6.22
CA VAL A 4 -12.53 7.55 -6.14
C VAL A 4 -11.76 8.68 -6.82
N GLY A 5 -10.94 9.41 -6.08
CA GLY A 5 -10.17 10.51 -6.62
C GLY A 5 -9.31 10.10 -7.83
N ARG A 6 -9.14 11.04 -8.71
CA ARG A 6 -8.46 10.85 -9.99
C ARG A 6 -6.99 10.54 -9.79
N ASP A 7 -6.56 9.33 -10.07
CA ASP A 7 -5.14 9.00 -10.23
C ASP A 7 -4.69 9.55 -11.61
N ARG A 8 -4.25 10.80 -11.62
CA ARG A 8 -3.91 11.51 -12.85
C ARG A 8 -2.76 10.86 -13.62
N LEU A 9 -1.80 10.30 -12.92
CA LEU A 9 -0.71 9.57 -13.57
C LEU A 9 -1.25 8.31 -14.27
N ARG A 10 -2.12 7.56 -13.61
CA ARG A 10 -2.79 6.40 -14.19
C ARG A 10 -3.58 6.78 -15.45
N GLU A 11 -4.38 7.84 -15.42
CA GLU A 11 -5.14 8.29 -16.59
C GLU A 11 -4.22 8.62 -17.79
N LEU A 12 -3.10 9.28 -17.51
CA LEU A 12 -2.10 9.61 -18.54
C LEU A 12 -1.43 8.34 -19.10
N LEU A 13 -1.12 7.38 -18.26
CA LEU A 13 -0.52 6.10 -18.65
C LEU A 13 -1.53 5.22 -19.41
N ASP A 14 -2.77 5.15 -18.95
CA ASP A 14 -3.85 4.43 -19.64
C ASP A 14 -4.05 5.00 -21.05
N ALA A 15 -4.03 6.34 -21.22
CA ALA A 15 -4.13 6.98 -22.51
C ALA A 15 -2.93 6.70 -23.45
N VAL A 16 -1.71 6.59 -22.88
CA VAL A 16 -0.49 6.23 -23.64
C VAL A 16 -0.54 4.77 -24.09
N LEU A 17 -1.08 3.88 -23.28
CA LEU A 17 -1.01 2.43 -23.45
C LEU A 17 -2.28 1.79 -24.01
N ALA A 18 -3.36 2.57 -24.16
CA ALA A 18 -4.61 2.08 -24.71
C ALA A 18 -4.38 1.30 -26.02
N ASP A 19 -5.05 0.14 -26.13
CA ASP A 19 -4.95 -0.71 -27.31
C ASP A 19 -5.50 0.02 -28.57
N GLY A 20 -4.93 -0.28 -29.71
CA GLY A 20 -5.31 0.30 -31.00
C GLY A 20 -4.12 0.46 -31.94
N GLU A 21 -4.41 0.53 -33.25
CA GLU A 21 -3.44 0.81 -34.31
C GLU A 21 -2.73 2.16 -34.07
N VAL A 22 -1.78 2.54 -34.90
CA VAL A 22 -0.92 3.71 -34.78
C VAL A 22 -1.65 4.92 -34.14
N ARG A 23 -1.39 5.18 -32.84
CA ARG A 23 -2.04 6.28 -32.12
C ARG A 23 -1.19 7.53 -32.18
N SER A 24 -1.78 8.61 -32.66
CA SER A 24 -1.15 9.92 -32.64
C SER A 24 -1.12 10.54 -31.23
N LEU A 25 -0.30 11.55 -31.03
CA LEU A 25 -0.31 12.35 -29.80
C LEU A 25 -1.71 12.96 -29.53
N GLY A 26 -2.43 13.31 -30.62
CA GLY A 26 -3.79 13.83 -30.51
C GLY A 26 -4.78 12.82 -29.95
N ASP A 27 -4.71 11.56 -30.38
CA ASP A 27 -5.57 10.48 -29.91
C ASP A 27 -5.33 10.22 -28.41
N MET A 28 -4.07 10.09 -27.99
CA MET A 28 -3.69 9.90 -26.60
C MET A 28 -4.13 11.07 -25.70
N ALA A 29 -4.00 12.30 -26.19
CA ALA A 29 -4.44 13.48 -25.46
C ALA A 29 -5.95 13.56 -25.34
N GLY A 30 -6.69 13.15 -26.37
CA GLY A 30 -8.15 13.08 -26.38
C GLY A 30 -8.68 12.12 -25.30
N ASP A 31 -8.10 10.94 -25.16
CA ASP A 31 -8.47 9.96 -24.15
C ASP A 31 -8.19 10.46 -22.71
N ALA A 32 -7.17 11.28 -22.56
CA ALA A 32 -6.85 11.94 -21.28
C ALA A 32 -7.64 13.25 -21.05
N TYR A 33 -8.60 13.57 -21.90
CA TYR A 33 -9.36 14.83 -21.86
C TYR A 33 -8.47 16.09 -21.78
N ALA A 34 -7.36 16.11 -22.55
CA ALA A 34 -6.37 17.17 -22.51
C ALA A 34 -6.00 17.63 -23.93
N SER A 35 -5.47 18.85 -24.05
CA SER A 35 -4.83 19.25 -25.32
C SER A 35 -3.50 18.50 -25.51
N PRO A 36 -3.06 18.24 -26.76
CA PRO A 36 -1.80 17.54 -27.02
C PRO A 36 -0.59 18.17 -26.33
N PHE A 37 -0.54 19.49 -26.28
CA PHE A 37 0.55 20.22 -25.61
C PHE A 37 0.52 20.03 -24.08
N HIS A 38 -0.66 20.14 -23.47
CA HIS A 38 -0.83 19.96 -22.02
C HIS A 38 -0.56 18.52 -21.61
N PHE A 39 -1.10 17.55 -22.34
CA PHE A 39 -0.85 16.13 -22.15
C PHE A 39 0.64 15.77 -22.19
N SER A 40 1.33 16.21 -23.27
CA SER A 40 2.76 15.95 -23.43
C SER A 40 3.60 16.54 -22.30
N ARG A 41 3.26 17.77 -21.86
CA ARG A 41 3.98 18.47 -20.79
C ARG A 41 3.74 17.81 -19.41
N MET A 42 2.50 17.38 -19.12
CA MET A 42 2.19 16.70 -17.87
C MET A 42 2.89 15.33 -17.79
N LEU A 43 2.80 14.53 -18.87
CA LEU A 43 3.46 13.24 -18.91
C LEU A 43 4.98 13.38 -18.80
N ALA A 44 5.58 14.30 -19.56
CA ALA A 44 7.03 14.51 -19.50
C ALA A 44 7.50 15.01 -18.13
N ARG A 45 6.70 15.78 -17.41
CA ARG A 45 7.01 16.17 -16.03
C ARG A 45 6.96 14.99 -15.06
N GLY A 46 5.93 14.12 -15.17
CA GLY A 46 5.76 12.97 -14.28
C GLY A 46 6.67 11.80 -14.61
N THR A 47 7.14 11.68 -15.87
CA THR A 47 7.86 10.48 -16.34
C THR A 47 9.24 10.77 -16.93
N GLY A 48 9.58 12.02 -17.19
CA GLY A 48 10.84 12.39 -17.88
C GLY A 48 10.88 11.98 -19.36
N GLU A 49 9.77 11.50 -19.95
CA GLU A 49 9.72 10.90 -21.28
C GLU A 49 8.53 11.47 -22.09
N SER A 50 8.68 11.67 -23.40
CA SER A 50 7.54 12.09 -24.21
C SER A 50 6.55 10.94 -24.41
N PRO A 51 5.22 11.22 -24.58
CA PRO A 51 4.20 10.18 -24.75
C PRO A 51 4.52 9.17 -25.86
N VAL A 52 4.98 9.67 -27.01
CA VAL A 52 5.31 8.84 -28.17
C VAL A 52 6.54 7.96 -27.92
N ALA A 53 7.56 8.50 -27.25
CA ALA A 53 8.77 7.76 -26.90
C ALA A 53 8.45 6.66 -25.89
N MET A 54 7.71 7.00 -24.84
CA MET A 54 7.28 6.07 -23.83
C MET A 54 6.43 4.93 -24.41
N ARG A 55 5.39 5.26 -25.19
CA ARG A 55 4.55 4.25 -25.84
C ARG A 55 5.40 3.28 -26.68
N ARG A 56 6.27 3.83 -27.55
CA ARG A 56 7.15 3.01 -28.39
C ARG A 56 8.01 2.06 -27.57
N ARG A 57 8.62 2.57 -26.50
CA ARG A 57 9.48 1.76 -25.61
C ARG A 57 8.70 0.64 -24.94
N VAL A 58 7.58 0.94 -24.29
CA VAL A 58 6.75 -0.03 -23.58
C VAL A 58 6.18 -1.11 -24.52
N LEU A 59 5.77 -0.72 -25.73
CA LEU A 59 5.30 -1.68 -26.74
C LEU A 59 6.43 -2.59 -27.25
N LEU A 60 7.66 -2.09 -27.38
CA LEU A 60 8.83 -2.93 -27.70
C LEU A 60 9.17 -3.89 -26.54
N GLU A 61 9.04 -3.46 -25.31
CA GLU A 61 9.21 -4.33 -24.13
C GLU A 61 8.17 -5.43 -24.10
N ARG A 62 6.90 -5.10 -24.38
CA ARG A 62 5.81 -6.10 -24.53
C ARG A 62 6.12 -7.10 -25.63
N ALA A 63 6.56 -6.62 -26.81
CA ALA A 63 6.92 -7.49 -27.92
C ALA A 63 8.11 -8.41 -27.58
N ALA A 64 9.12 -7.91 -26.88
CA ALA A 64 10.24 -8.72 -26.43
C ALA A 64 9.81 -9.85 -25.48
N TRP A 65 8.87 -9.55 -24.57
CA TRP A 65 8.26 -10.56 -23.71
C TRP A 65 7.45 -11.60 -24.50
N GLN A 66 6.63 -11.17 -25.46
CA GLN A 66 5.86 -12.05 -26.33
C GLN A 66 6.75 -13.02 -27.14
N LEU A 67 7.83 -12.50 -27.74
CA LEU A 67 8.81 -13.30 -28.48
C LEU A 67 9.49 -14.35 -27.59
N ARG A 68 9.85 -13.99 -26.37
CA ARG A 68 10.40 -14.95 -25.37
C ARG A 68 9.41 -16.06 -25.02
N ASN A 69 8.12 -15.79 -25.06
CA ASN A 69 7.05 -16.75 -24.79
C ASN A 69 6.52 -17.46 -26.04
N GLY A 70 7.24 -17.35 -27.16
CA GLY A 70 6.99 -18.16 -28.37
C GLY A 70 6.06 -17.52 -29.40
N SER A 71 5.68 -16.24 -29.25
CA SER A 71 4.90 -15.54 -30.28
C SER A 71 5.71 -15.36 -31.57
N ALA A 72 5.03 -15.41 -32.71
CA ALA A 72 5.67 -15.13 -33.99
C ALA A 72 6.10 -13.65 -34.11
N VAL A 73 7.20 -13.40 -34.84
CA VAL A 73 7.72 -12.03 -35.04
C VAL A 73 6.68 -11.12 -35.69
N THR A 74 5.87 -11.63 -36.60
CA THR A 74 4.78 -10.88 -37.26
C THR A 74 3.67 -10.50 -36.29
N GLU A 75 3.29 -11.40 -35.38
CA GLU A 75 2.27 -11.14 -34.35
C GLU A 75 2.76 -10.07 -33.36
N ALA A 76 4.00 -10.22 -32.89
CA ALA A 76 4.62 -9.25 -31.98
C ALA A 76 4.78 -7.87 -32.64
N ALA A 77 5.07 -7.82 -33.96
CA ALA A 77 5.16 -6.58 -34.72
C ALA A 77 3.82 -5.86 -34.77
N TRP A 78 2.75 -6.54 -35.11
CA TRP A 78 1.40 -5.96 -35.16
C TRP A 78 0.91 -5.54 -33.75
N ALA A 79 1.09 -6.39 -32.75
CA ALA A 79 0.76 -6.04 -31.38
C ALA A 79 1.53 -4.82 -30.85
N ALA A 80 2.72 -4.54 -31.40
CA ALA A 80 3.50 -3.35 -31.12
C ALA A 80 3.17 -2.12 -32.00
N GLY A 81 2.15 -2.24 -32.87
CA GLY A 81 1.65 -1.17 -33.72
C GLY A 81 2.53 -0.87 -34.93
N TYR A 82 3.24 -1.87 -35.49
CA TYR A 82 4.03 -1.72 -36.71
C TYR A 82 3.29 -2.28 -37.92
N ASP A 83 3.28 -1.52 -39.01
CA ASP A 83 2.63 -1.89 -40.26
C ASP A 83 3.41 -2.96 -41.04
N SER A 84 4.68 -3.24 -40.67
CA SER A 84 5.51 -4.24 -41.33
C SER A 84 6.52 -4.90 -40.36
N ALA A 85 6.79 -6.20 -40.58
CA ALA A 85 7.77 -6.93 -39.83
C ALA A 85 9.20 -6.39 -39.98
N GLU A 86 9.54 -5.80 -41.14
CA GLU A 86 10.83 -5.17 -41.40
C GLU A 86 11.00 -3.88 -40.60
N GLY A 87 9.96 -3.04 -40.53
CA GLY A 87 9.93 -1.82 -39.72
C GLY A 87 10.12 -2.12 -38.25
N PHE A 88 9.37 -3.12 -37.75
CA PHE A 88 9.51 -3.64 -36.42
C PHE A 88 10.92 -4.18 -36.14
N SER A 89 11.44 -5.04 -37.03
CA SER A 89 12.76 -5.65 -36.85
C SER A 89 13.88 -4.64 -36.74
N ARG A 90 13.82 -3.55 -37.54
CA ARG A 90 14.79 -2.44 -37.46
C ARG A 90 14.66 -1.68 -36.14
N ALA A 91 13.43 -1.43 -35.67
CA ALA A 91 13.19 -0.74 -34.41
C ALA A 91 13.64 -1.58 -33.21
N TYR A 92 13.28 -2.87 -33.22
CA TYR A 92 13.68 -3.84 -32.20
C TYR A 92 15.21 -3.97 -32.12
N ALA A 93 15.89 -4.16 -33.28
CA ALA A 93 17.34 -4.29 -33.30
C ALA A 93 18.06 -3.04 -32.79
N ARG A 94 17.52 -1.83 -33.05
CA ARG A 94 18.06 -0.58 -32.47
C ARG A 94 17.87 -0.51 -30.96
N ALA A 95 16.77 -1.02 -30.45
CA ALA A 95 16.45 -0.96 -29.03
C ALA A 95 17.21 -2.01 -28.20
N PHE A 96 17.23 -3.25 -28.67
CA PHE A 96 17.82 -4.39 -27.93
C PHE A 96 19.23 -4.79 -28.41
N GLY A 97 19.72 -4.20 -29.49
CA GLY A 97 21.06 -4.53 -30.04
C GLY A 97 21.13 -5.81 -30.87
N HIS A 98 19.99 -6.50 -31.10
CA HIS A 98 19.91 -7.75 -31.85
C HIS A 98 18.54 -7.92 -32.50
N PRO A 99 18.41 -8.75 -33.59
CA PRO A 99 17.13 -8.94 -34.28
C PRO A 99 16.11 -9.68 -33.39
N PRO A 100 14.78 -9.53 -33.68
CA PRO A 100 13.72 -10.19 -32.92
C PRO A 100 13.69 -11.71 -33.04
N SER A 101 14.36 -12.29 -34.04
CA SER A 101 14.57 -13.74 -34.15
C SER A 101 15.48 -14.32 -33.07
N ARG A 102 16.23 -13.48 -32.37
CA ARG A 102 17.00 -13.82 -31.17
C ARG A 102 16.31 -13.18 -29.95
N PRO A 103 15.61 -13.95 -29.11
CA PRO A 103 14.91 -13.38 -27.95
C PRO A 103 15.89 -12.67 -27.01
N ALA A 104 15.46 -11.51 -26.47
CA ALA A 104 16.23 -10.78 -25.48
C ALA A 104 16.28 -11.54 -24.15
N GLU A 105 17.40 -11.51 -23.44
CA GLU A 105 17.51 -12.10 -22.09
C GLU A 105 16.58 -11.37 -21.10
N ARG A 106 16.49 -10.05 -21.26
CA ARG A 106 15.57 -9.18 -20.50
C ARG A 106 14.69 -8.44 -21.48
N HIS A 107 13.42 -8.27 -21.14
CA HIS A 107 12.48 -7.53 -22.00
C HIS A 107 12.40 -6.03 -21.68
N TRP A 108 13.02 -5.55 -20.61
CA TRP A 108 13.05 -4.15 -20.23
C TRP A 108 14.19 -3.40 -20.95
N LEU A 109 13.86 -2.21 -21.42
CA LEU A 109 14.79 -1.23 -22.00
C LEU A 109 15.16 -0.18 -20.94
N PRO A 110 16.30 0.53 -21.09
CA PRO A 110 16.61 1.65 -20.24
C PRO A 110 15.48 2.70 -20.26
N ALA A 111 14.98 3.08 -19.10
CA ALA A 111 13.91 4.04 -18.93
C ALA A 111 14.32 5.13 -17.92
N PRO A 112 14.12 6.43 -18.23
CA PRO A 112 14.48 7.51 -17.31
C PRO A 112 13.56 7.57 -16.07
N ASN A 113 12.42 6.89 -16.12
CA ASN A 113 11.34 6.95 -15.14
C ASN A 113 11.07 5.61 -14.43
N GLY A 114 11.84 4.57 -14.71
CA GLY A 114 11.60 3.22 -14.17
C GLY A 114 10.26 2.58 -14.52
N ILE A 115 9.49 3.15 -15.46
CA ILE A 115 8.21 2.60 -15.88
C ILE A 115 8.42 1.57 -16.99
N HIS A 116 8.10 0.31 -16.71
CA HIS A 116 8.31 -0.82 -17.62
C HIS A 116 7.05 -1.62 -17.84
N PHE A 117 7.00 -2.33 -18.99
CA PHE A 117 5.99 -3.34 -19.21
C PHE A 117 6.15 -4.48 -18.19
N HIS A 118 5.06 -4.80 -17.51
CA HIS A 118 4.96 -5.94 -16.59
C HIS A 118 3.89 -6.92 -17.10
N PRO A 119 4.26 -8.18 -17.42
CA PRO A 119 3.29 -9.13 -17.95
C PRO A 119 2.20 -9.47 -16.92
N PRO A 120 0.98 -9.81 -17.35
CA PRO A 120 0.55 -9.94 -18.76
C PRO A 120 0.15 -8.60 -19.41
N ILE A 121 -0.29 -7.60 -18.67
CA ILE A 121 -0.86 -6.34 -19.20
C ILE A 121 -0.62 -5.14 -18.27
N SER A 122 0.32 -5.21 -17.33
CA SER A 122 0.57 -4.17 -16.32
C SER A 122 1.80 -3.32 -16.66
N LEU A 123 1.95 -2.23 -15.92
CA LEU A 123 3.20 -1.49 -15.84
C LEU A 123 3.82 -1.66 -14.46
N TRP A 124 5.12 -1.77 -14.42
CA TRP A 124 5.92 -1.64 -13.22
C TRP A 124 6.57 -0.26 -13.23
N VAL A 125 6.43 0.48 -12.13
CA VAL A 125 7.10 1.76 -11.93
C VAL A 125 8.18 1.56 -10.88
N ASP A 126 9.44 1.61 -11.31
CA ASP A 126 10.58 1.58 -10.40
C ASP A 126 10.91 3.02 -9.99
N THR A 127 10.63 3.35 -8.75
CA THR A 127 11.06 4.62 -8.19
C THR A 127 12.45 4.42 -7.60
N ASN A 128 13.48 4.82 -8.31
CA ASN A 128 14.87 4.84 -7.84
C ASN A 128 15.11 5.78 -6.63
N GLU A 129 14.05 6.23 -5.99
CA GLU A 129 14.14 6.99 -4.76
C GLU A 129 14.51 6.04 -3.62
N HIS A 130 15.71 6.16 -3.09
CA HIS A 130 16.10 5.58 -1.82
C HIS A 130 15.38 6.31 -0.69
N THR A 131 14.07 6.17 -0.65
CA THR A 131 13.27 6.62 0.48
C THR A 131 13.37 5.59 1.60
N THR A 132 13.38 6.07 2.85
CA THR A 132 13.06 5.32 4.07
C THR A 132 11.96 4.30 3.79
N ASN A 133 12.03 3.11 4.37
CA ASN A 133 11.13 2.00 4.07
C ASN A 133 9.65 2.41 4.19
N PRO A 134 8.99 2.80 3.08
CA PRO A 134 7.63 3.33 3.13
C PRO A 134 6.62 2.28 3.58
N LEU A 135 6.96 0.99 3.47
CA LEU A 135 6.07 -0.11 3.85
C LEU A 135 5.80 -0.12 5.36
N THR A 136 6.82 0.07 6.20
CA THR A 136 6.64 0.06 7.66
C THR A 136 5.76 1.23 8.09
N GLU A 137 6.02 2.43 7.62
CA GLU A 137 5.18 3.60 7.92
C GLU A 137 3.74 3.42 7.41
N GLN A 138 3.55 2.90 6.21
CA GLN A 138 2.22 2.62 5.67
C GLN A 138 1.44 1.60 6.50
N LEU A 139 2.10 0.53 6.95
CA LEU A 139 1.48 -0.48 7.81
C LEU A 139 1.06 0.11 9.16
N VAL A 140 1.93 0.93 9.77
CA VAL A 140 1.62 1.61 11.04
C VAL A 140 0.47 2.60 10.88
N ARG A 141 0.50 3.44 9.86
CA ARG A 141 -0.61 4.40 9.59
C ARG A 141 -1.92 3.68 9.35
N HIS A 142 -1.91 2.65 8.49
CA HIS A 142 -3.10 1.83 8.25
C HIS A 142 -3.62 1.19 9.53
N ASP A 143 -2.74 0.64 10.39
CA ASP A 143 -3.13 0.05 11.67
C ASP A 143 -3.82 1.07 12.58
N LEU A 144 -3.26 2.28 12.70
CA LEU A 144 -3.80 3.35 13.55
C LEU A 144 -5.15 3.86 13.03
N ASP A 145 -5.24 4.17 11.75
CA ASP A 145 -6.47 4.71 11.14
C ASP A 145 -7.60 3.67 11.14
N ASP A 146 -7.26 2.42 10.89
CA ASP A 146 -8.22 1.33 10.89
C ASP A 146 -8.72 1.02 12.31
N THR A 147 -7.87 1.15 13.33
CA THR A 147 -8.26 1.08 14.74
C THR A 147 -9.17 2.25 15.09
N THR A 148 -8.84 3.48 14.68
CA THR A 148 -9.71 4.67 14.84
C THR A 148 -11.09 4.43 14.24
N ALA A 149 -11.17 3.87 13.01
CA ALA A 149 -12.44 3.58 12.36
C ALA A 149 -13.28 2.55 13.13
N LEU A 150 -12.65 1.50 13.68
CA LEU A 150 -13.35 0.49 14.50
C LEU A 150 -13.83 1.08 15.83
N LEU A 151 -13.02 1.91 16.49
CA LEU A 151 -13.42 2.61 17.72
C LEU A 151 -14.57 3.57 17.46
N ALA A 152 -14.54 4.34 16.35
CA ALA A 152 -15.63 5.21 15.95
C ALA A 152 -16.91 4.43 15.66
N TYR A 153 -16.80 3.23 15.08
CA TYR A 153 -17.95 2.35 14.90
C TYR A 153 -18.49 1.85 16.25
N ALA A 154 -17.63 1.43 17.14
CA ALA A 154 -18.00 0.89 18.46
C ALA A 154 -18.73 1.92 19.34
N LYS A 155 -18.56 3.23 19.12
CA LYS A 155 -19.38 4.29 19.78
C LYS A 155 -20.88 4.14 19.54
N ARG A 156 -21.31 3.39 18.54
CA ARG A 156 -22.72 3.17 18.20
C ARG A 156 -23.32 1.95 18.91
N LEU A 157 -22.47 1.13 19.50
CA LEU A 157 -22.89 -0.08 20.22
C LEU A 157 -23.37 0.29 21.63
N SER A 158 -24.38 -0.42 22.12
CA SER A 158 -24.74 -0.40 23.53
C SER A 158 -23.64 -1.09 24.35
N SER A 159 -23.60 -0.81 25.66
CA SER A 159 -22.66 -1.48 26.56
C SER A 159 -22.86 -3.00 26.57
N SER A 160 -24.09 -3.48 26.42
CA SER A 160 -24.38 -4.92 26.33
C SER A 160 -23.81 -5.54 25.07
N GLU A 161 -23.98 -4.90 23.88
CA GLU A 161 -23.46 -5.41 22.62
C GLU A 161 -21.92 -5.38 22.59
N LEU A 162 -21.31 -4.36 23.21
CA LEU A 162 -19.83 -4.23 23.32
C LEU A 162 -19.21 -5.38 24.10
N HIS A 163 -19.85 -5.81 25.20
CA HIS A 163 -19.31 -6.81 26.13
C HIS A 163 -20.02 -8.17 26.05
N GLU A 164 -20.88 -8.38 25.05
CA GLU A 164 -21.49 -9.69 24.79
C GLU A 164 -20.40 -10.68 24.35
N VAL A 165 -20.37 -11.85 25.03
CA VAL A 165 -19.46 -12.94 24.67
C VAL A 165 -19.88 -13.51 23.32
N ARG A 166 -19.04 -13.34 22.31
CA ARG A 166 -19.28 -13.77 20.92
C ARG A 166 -18.38 -14.90 20.46
N LEU A 167 -17.17 -14.98 21.02
CA LEU A 167 -16.18 -16.01 20.72
C LEU A 167 -15.68 -16.64 22.05
N PRO A 168 -16.46 -17.51 22.70
CA PRO A 168 -16.11 -18.07 23.97
C PRO A 168 -14.77 -18.82 23.96
N GLY A 169 -13.92 -18.61 24.98
CA GLY A 169 -12.61 -19.23 25.10
C GLY A 169 -11.54 -18.71 24.16
N THR A 170 -11.81 -17.62 23.41
CA THR A 170 -10.80 -17.06 22.51
C THR A 170 -9.71 -16.37 23.32
N VAL A 171 -8.47 -16.80 23.07
CA VAL A 171 -7.23 -16.22 23.59
C VAL A 171 -6.31 -16.00 22.40
N VAL A 172 -5.92 -14.76 22.14
CA VAL A 172 -4.99 -14.43 21.04
C VAL A 172 -3.55 -14.54 21.52
N LEU A 173 -3.28 -14.05 22.75
CA LEU A 173 -2.00 -14.16 23.42
C LEU A 173 -2.26 -14.54 24.89
N GLU A 174 -1.58 -15.57 25.40
CA GLU A 174 -1.82 -16.13 26.73
C GLU A 174 -1.69 -15.09 27.85
N TRP A 175 -0.74 -14.17 27.72
CA TRP A 175 -0.48 -13.12 28.73
C TRP A 175 -1.45 -11.93 28.66
N ASP A 176 -2.22 -11.76 27.58
CA ASP A 176 -3.20 -10.69 27.44
C ASP A 176 -4.56 -11.04 28.07
N GLY A 177 -4.83 -12.35 28.23
CA GLY A 177 -6.11 -12.87 28.73
C GLY A 177 -7.10 -13.15 27.59
N THR A 178 -8.38 -13.28 27.94
CA THR A 178 -9.45 -13.64 27.01
C THR A 178 -9.87 -12.46 26.13
N GLU A 179 -10.23 -12.76 24.89
CA GLU A 179 -10.70 -11.81 23.86
C GLU A 179 -12.04 -12.28 23.29
N GLU A 180 -13.04 -12.40 24.18
CA GLU A 180 -14.33 -13.02 23.88
C GLU A 180 -15.39 -12.06 23.36
N SER A 181 -15.19 -10.75 23.62
CA SER A 181 -16.11 -9.67 23.23
C SER A 181 -15.43 -8.62 22.35
N ILE A 182 -16.23 -7.79 21.67
CA ILE A 182 -15.72 -6.64 20.91
C ILE A 182 -14.93 -5.70 21.82
N GLY A 183 -15.40 -5.49 23.04
CA GLY A 183 -14.74 -4.62 24.03
C GLY A 183 -13.37 -5.15 24.44
N ASP A 184 -13.22 -6.46 24.67
CA ASP A 184 -11.95 -7.07 25.05
C ASP A 184 -10.92 -6.89 23.93
N VAL A 185 -11.30 -7.20 22.69
CA VAL A 185 -10.38 -7.10 21.55
C VAL A 185 -9.97 -5.64 21.28
N LEU A 186 -10.91 -4.68 21.33
CA LEU A 186 -10.60 -3.25 21.18
C LEU A 186 -9.69 -2.74 22.32
N HIS A 187 -9.92 -3.21 23.54
CA HIS A 187 -9.05 -2.91 24.68
C HIS A 187 -7.61 -3.35 24.39
N HIS A 188 -7.41 -4.59 23.98
CA HIS A 188 -6.07 -5.12 23.70
C HIS A 188 -5.41 -4.45 22.49
N LEU A 189 -6.18 -4.03 21.46
CA LEU A 189 -5.64 -3.23 20.35
C LEU A 189 -4.97 -1.93 20.82
N VAL A 190 -5.56 -1.25 21.79
CA VAL A 190 -5.03 0.01 22.33
C VAL A 190 -3.94 -0.26 23.38
N ARG A 191 -4.21 -1.15 24.31
CA ARG A 191 -3.33 -1.49 25.43
C ARG A 191 -1.96 -1.97 24.96
N THR A 192 -1.89 -2.86 23.98
CA THR A 192 -0.62 -3.45 23.51
C THR A 192 0.38 -2.37 23.12
N LYS A 193 -0.04 -1.38 22.32
CA LYS A 193 0.83 -0.26 21.91
C LYS A 193 1.27 0.57 23.10
N GLN A 194 0.37 0.84 24.03
CA GLN A 194 0.69 1.64 25.22
C GLN A 194 1.67 0.91 26.14
N THR A 195 1.51 -0.40 26.31
CA THR A 195 2.43 -1.20 27.12
C THR A 195 3.85 -1.20 26.53
N TRP A 196 3.95 -1.42 25.22
CA TRP A 196 5.26 -1.40 24.54
C TRP A 196 5.91 -0.01 24.59
N LEU A 197 5.16 1.07 24.39
CA LEU A 197 5.70 2.42 24.53
C LEU A 197 6.19 2.68 25.95
N ALA A 198 5.42 2.29 26.96
CA ALA A 198 5.85 2.43 28.35
C ALA A 198 7.14 1.65 28.64
N SER A 199 7.25 0.42 28.13
CA SER A 199 8.46 -0.40 28.27
C SER A 199 9.66 0.24 27.56
N ILE A 200 9.47 0.78 26.35
CA ILE A 200 10.52 1.46 25.58
C ILE A 200 10.99 2.73 26.28
N ASP A 201 10.07 3.49 26.86
CA ASP A 201 10.34 4.75 27.57
C ASP A 201 10.79 4.53 29.04
N GLY A 202 10.85 3.28 29.52
CA GLY A 202 11.21 2.94 30.89
C GLY A 202 10.18 3.41 31.92
N LEU A 203 8.92 3.43 31.56
CA LEU A 203 7.79 3.83 32.39
C LEU A 203 7.07 2.60 32.96
N ASP A 204 6.33 2.82 34.04
CA ASP A 204 5.48 1.78 34.63
C ASP A 204 4.40 1.30 33.67
N THR A 205 3.99 0.01 33.82
CA THR A 205 2.90 -0.57 33.03
C THR A 205 1.62 0.24 33.22
N PRO A 206 0.96 0.64 32.11
CA PRO A 206 -0.26 1.44 32.18
C PRO A 206 -1.41 0.69 32.89
N VAL A 207 -2.06 1.39 33.80
CA VAL A 207 -3.23 0.86 34.52
C VAL A 207 -4.50 1.13 33.72
N TYR A 208 -5.32 0.10 33.58
CA TYR A 208 -6.62 0.17 32.91
C TYR A 208 -7.75 -0.23 33.85
N PRO A 209 -8.96 0.36 33.71
CA PRO A 209 -10.14 -0.21 34.32
C PRO A 209 -10.41 -1.61 33.75
N ALA A 210 -11.01 -2.49 34.54
CA ALA A 210 -11.29 -3.86 34.13
C ALA A 210 -12.18 -3.95 32.87
N ARG A 211 -13.03 -2.95 32.66
CA ARG A 211 -13.88 -2.79 31.47
C ARG A 211 -13.83 -1.32 31.04
N PRO A 212 -12.88 -0.92 30.19
CA PRO A 212 -12.82 0.44 29.70
C PRO A 212 -14.01 0.73 28.77
N THR A 213 -14.51 1.95 28.84
CA THR A 213 -15.54 2.41 27.89
C THR A 213 -14.89 2.66 26.52
N VAL A 214 -15.73 2.72 25.46
CA VAL A 214 -15.22 3.10 24.13
C VAL A 214 -14.62 4.50 24.15
N ALA A 215 -15.15 5.43 24.96
CA ALA A 215 -14.60 6.77 25.12
C ALA A 215 -13.18 6.72 25.71
N ASP A 216 -12.97 5.96 26.78
CA ASP A 216 -11.62 5.77 27.36
C ASP A 216 -10.62 5.21 26.33
N LEU A 217 -11.05 4.27 25.50
CA LEU A 217 -10.21 3.68 24.46
C LEU A 217 -9.87 4.68 23.34
N VAL A 218 -10.84 5.51 22.95
CA VAL A 218 -10.63 6.56 21.95
C VAL A 218 -9.61 7.58 22.48
N ASP A 219 -9.84 8.13 23.67
CA ASP A 219 -8.95 9.15 24.26
C ASP A 219 -7.51 8.62 24.38
N ARG A 220 -7.36 7.36 24.79
CA ARG A 220 -6.03 6.70 24.85
C ARG A 220 -5.43 6.52 23.47
N HIS A 221 -6.20 6.06 22.50
CA HIS A 221 -5.72 5.83 21.14
C HIS A 221 -5.26 7.12 20.46
N GLU A 222 -5.96 8.25 20.70
CA GLU A 222 -5.59 9.57 20.18
C GLU A 222 -4.23 10.05 20.71
N VAL A 223 -3.83 9.63 21.92
CA VAL A 223 -2.50 9.93 22.49
C VAL A 223 -1.45 8.94 22.01
N ILE A 224 -1.77 7.65 22.06
CA ILE A 224 -0.83 6.55 21.78
C ILE A 224 -0.50 6.47 20.29
N GLY A 225 -1.45 6.69 19.41
CA GLY A 225 -1.26 6.56 17.98
C GLY A 225 -0.12 7.43 17.43
N PRO A 226 -0.15 8.75 17.64
CA PRO A 226 0.96 9.64 17.24
C PRO A 226 2.30 9.26 17.88
N ALA A 227 2.31 8.87 19.16
CA ALA A 227 3.53 8.47 19.86
C ALA A 227 4.13 7.19 19.26
N TRP A 228 3.29 6.19 18.96
CA TRP A 228 3.72 4.95 18.31
C TRP A 228 4.31 5.22 16.91
N LEU A 229 3.66 6.04 16.10
CA LEU A 229 4.16 6.43 14.79
C LEU A 229 5.48 7.21 14.88
N ALA A 230 5.60 8.12 15.86
CA ALA A 230 6.83 8.88 16.07
C ALA A 230 8.00 7.97 16.48
N MET A 231 7.77 6.99 17.34
CA MET A 231 8.77 5.99 17.73
C MET A 231 9.24 5.16 16.51
N VAL A 232 8.32 4.69 15.68
CA VAL A 232 8.69 3.92 14.48
C VAL A 232 9.49 4.76 13.49
N ARG A 233 9.12 6.03 13.29
CA ARG A 233 9.90 6.96 12.45
C ARG A 233 11.29 7.24 13.00
N ASP A 234 11.43 7.36 14.31
CA ASP A 234 12.74 7.53 14.95
C ASP A 234 13.63 6.29 14.75
N LEU A 235 13.09 5.09 14.93
CA LEU A 235 13.81 3.84 14.62
C LEU A 235 14.30 3.80 13.17
N GLU A 236 13.45 4.17 12.22
CA GLU A 236 13.79 4.22 10.80
C GLU A 236 14.88 5.27 10.54
N ALA A 237 14.71 6.50 11.03
CA ALA A 237 15.64 7.59 10.80
C ALA A 237 17.04 7.31 11.36
N ARG A 238 17.12 6.59 12.48
CA ARG A 238 18.39 6.18 13.10
C ARG A 238 18.94 4.87 12.59
N GLY A 239 18.18 4.12 11.77
CA GLY A 239 18.53 2.74 11.38
C GLY A 239 18.58 1.78 12.57
N ALA A 240 17.78 2.05 13.61
CA ALA A 240 17.84 1.40 14.92
C ALA A 240 16.98 0.11 15.02
N TRP A 241 16.63 -0.50 13.90
CA TRP A 241 15.83 -1.71 13.85
C TRP A 241 16.46 -2.91 14.57
N GLY A 242 17.78 -2.94 14.66
CA GLY A 242 18.55 -3.94 15.38
C GLY A 242 18.75 -3.64 16.87
N ASP A 243 18.33 -2.47 17.38
CA ASP A 243 18.40 -2.13 18.79
C ASP A 243 17.58 -3.14 19.61
N ARG A 244 17.99 -3.36 20.85
CA ARG A 244 17.37 -4.34 21.74
C ARG A 244 16.75 -3.65 22.92
N LEU A 245 15.50 -4.02 23.20
CA LEU A 245 14.81 -3.72 24.44
C LEU A 245 14.95 -4.95 25.37
N ILE A 246 15.32 -4.71 26.62
CA ILE A 246 15.25 -5.72 27.68
C ILE A 246 13.93 -5.49 28.40
N ASP A 247 12.98 -6.41 28.23
CA ASP A 247 11.69 -6.34 28.90
C ASP A 247 11.77 -6.97 30.27
N ALA A 248 11.75 -6.12 31.30
CA ALA A 248 11.77 -6.53 32.69
C ALA A 248 10.41 -7.04 33.21
N LEU A 249 9.34 -6.96 32.39
CA LEU A 249 8.02 -7.51 32.72
C LEU A 249 8.00 -9.03 32.52
N CYS A 250 8.94 -9.58 31.73
CA CYS A 250 9.13 -11.01 31.58
C CYS A 250 9.87 -11.60 32.80
N ASP A 251 9.49 -12.81 33.22
CA ASP A 251 10.20 -13.56 34.25
C ASP A 251 10.64 -14.94 33.70
N PRO A 252 11.94 -15.14 33.40
CA PRO A 252 13.06 -14.17 33.49
C PRO A 252 12.96 -13.04 32.46
N PRO A 253 13.66 -11.90 32.67
CA PRO A 253 13.71 -10.80 31.70
C PRO A 253 14.18 -11.26 30.32
N GLU A 254 13.50 -10.82 29.27
CA GLU A 254 13.82 -11.19 27.88
C GLU A 254 14.29 -9.99 27.09
N SER A 255 15.10 -10.26 26.04
CA SER A 255 15.64 -9.24 25.15
C SER A 255 15.01 -9.36 23.77
N PHE A 256 14.33 -8.30 23.33
CA PHE A 256 13.68 -8.21 22.03
C PHE A 256 14.37 -7.20 21.13
N VAL A 257 14.55 -7.54 19.85
CA VAL A 257 14.96 -6.55 18.83
C VAL A 257 13.78 -5.68 18.45
N MET A 258 14.01 -4.37 18.23
CA MET A 258 12.94 -3.41 17.95
C MET A 258 12.13 -3.74 16.69
N SER A 259 12.78 -4.28 15.65
CA SER A 259 12.07 -4.81 14.47
C SER A 259 11.09 -5.93 14.83
N GLY A 260 11.46 -6.80 15.78
CA GLY A 260 10.60 -7.87 16.30
C GLY A 260 9.40 -7.33 17.08
N VAL A 261 9.61 -6.30 17.92
CA VAL A 261 8.54 -5.62 18.66
C VAL A 261 7.50 -5.01 17.72
N VAL A 262 7.96 -4.25 16.72
CA VAL A 262 7.06 -3.62 15.74
C VAL A 262 6.33 -4.68 14.91
N ALA A 263 7.02 -5.74 14.45
CA ALA A 263 6.40 -6.85 13.73
C ALA A 263 5.33 -7.56 14.56
N HIS A 264 5.63 -7.84 15.85
CA HIS A 264 4.67 -8.43 16.80
C HIS A 264 3.41 -7.57 16.92
N VAL A 265 3.56 -6.28 17.23
CA VAL A 265 2.42 -5.38 17.42
C VAL A 265 1.57 -5.30 16.16
N LEU A 266 2.16 -5.13 14.98
CA LEU A 266 1.43 -5.03 13.72
C LEU A 266 0.70 -6.33 13.35
N THR A 267 1.35 -7.48 13.56
CA THR A 267 0.75 -8.81 13.27
C THR A 267 -0.49 -9.05 14.13
N PHE A 268 -0.36 -8.90 15.45
CA PHE A 268 -1.47 -9.16 16.36
C PHE A 268 -2.55 -8.07 16.29
N ALA A 269 -2.19 -6.82 16.01
CA ALA A 269 -3.17 -5.78 15.75
C ALA A 269 -4.00 -6.08 14.48
N ALA A 270 -3.37 -6.54 13.40
CA ALA A 270 -4.09 -6.93 12.19
C ALA A 270 -5.07 -8.09 12.47
N HIS A 271 -4.63 -9.10 13.20
CA HIS A 271 -5.49 -10.22 13.60
C HIS A 271 -6.68 -9.74 14.44
N ARG A 272 -6.44 -8.95 15.48
CA ARG A 272 -7.48 -8.40 16.37
C ARG A 272 -8.49 -7.52 15.61
N ARG A 273 -8.05 -6.69 14.69
CA ARG A 273 -8.96 -5.89 13.85
C ARG A 273 -9.90 -6.77 13.02
N GLN A 274 -9.43 -7.91 12.51
CA GLN A 274 -10.29 -8.85 11.80
C GLN A 274 -11.23 -9.63 12.73
N LEU A 275 -10.83 -9.94 13.97
CA LEU A 275 -11.74 -10.50 14.98
C LEU A 275 -12.88 -9.54 15.31
N VAL A 276 -12.58 -8.26 15.57
CA VAL A 276 -13.63 -7.24 15.78
C VAL A 276 -14.60 -7.19 14.60
N ARG A 277 -14.10 -7.21 13.36
CA ARG A 277 -14.94 -7.23 12.17
C ARG A 277 -15.80 -8.48 12.06
N HIS A 278 -15.24 -9.62 12.40
CA HIS A 278 -16.00 -10.88 12.43
C HIS A 278 -17.14 -10.79 13.45
N MET A 279 -16.86 -10.37 14.67
CA MET A 279 -17.85 -10.21 15.72
C MET A 279 -18.94 -9.19 15.35
N LEU A 280 -18.56 -8.05 14.75
CA LEU A 280 -19.51 -7.05 14.26
C LEU A 280 -20.43 -7.61 13.17
N ARG A 281 -19.89 -8.28 12.17
CA ARG A 281 -20.67 -8.84 11.06
C ARG A 281 -21.63 -9.93 11.53
N THR A 282 -21.21 -10.80 12.45
CA THR A 282 -22.08 -11.84 13.02
C THR A 282 -23.20 -11.25 13.88
N ALA A 283 -22.97 -10.07 14.45
CA ALA A 283 -23.98 -9.29 15.16
C ALA A 283 -24.91 -8.48 14.25
N GLY A 284 -24.77 -8.59 12.93
CA GLY A 284 -25.60 -7.84 11.98
C GLY A 284 -25.11 -6.42 11.68
N HIS A 285 -23.91 -6.07 12.11
CA HIS A 285 -23.31 -4.75 11.88
C HIS A 285 -22.41 -4.77 10.63
N PRO A 286 -22.78 -4.11 9.52
CA PRO A 286 -21.97 -4.06 8.31
C PRO A 286 -20.73 -3.18 8.52
N VAL A 287 -19.55 -3.79 8.39
CA VAL A 287 -18.26 -3.09 8.45
C VAL A 287 -17.42 -3.44 7.24
N GLY A 288 -16.66 -2.47 6.75
CA GLY A 288 -15.74 -2.64 5.64
C GLY A 288 -14.63 -3.67 5.95
N PRO A 289 -13.91 -4.16 4.93
CA PRO A 289 -12.91 -5.23 5.08
C PRO A 289 -11.64 -4.81 5.83
N GLY A 290 -11.36 -3.51 5.96
CA GLY A 290 -10.09 -3.01 6.53
C GLY A 290 -8.90 -3.30 5.63
N ASP A 291 -9.10 -3.28 4.31
CA ASP A 291 -8.07 -3.56 3.31
C ASP A 291 -7.11 -2.37 3.16
N PRO A 292 -5.79 -2.57 3.32
CA PRO A 292 -4.79 -1.51 3.14
C PRO A 292 -4.77 -0.90 1.74
N ILE A 293 -5.12 -1.65 0.69
CA ILE A 293 -5.22 -1.09 -0.68
C ILE A 293 -6.38 -0.09 -0.78
N MET A 294 -7.52 -0.41 -0.17
CA MET A 294 -8.67 0.50 -0.14
C MET A 294 -8.41 1.73 0.76
N TRP A 295 -7.61 1.55 1.82
CA TRP A 295 -7.15 2.65 2.65
C TRP A 295 -6.21 3.58 1.86
N LEU A 296 -5.20 3.07 1.17
CA LEU A 296 -4.31 3.85 0.31
C LEU A 296 -5.06 4.65 -0.76
N ARG A 297 -6.10 4.05 -1.37
CA ARG A 297 -6.93 4.76 -2.36
C ARG A 297 -7.64 5.98 -1.78
N ARG A 298 -8.08 5.93 -0.53
CA ARG A 298 -8.71 7.07 0.14
C ARG A 298 -7.71 8.18 0.44
N HIS A 299 -6.50 7.84 0.88
CA HIS A 299 -5.48 8.82 1.27
C HIS A 299 -4.83 9.54 0.09
N ARG A 300 -4.73 8.90 -1.08
CA ARG A 300 -4.30 9.60 -2.31
C ARG A 300 -5.21 10.77 -2.71
N ASN A 301 -6.48 10.75 -2.28
CA ASN A 301 -7.43 11.81 -2.58
C ASN A 301 -7.27 13.03 -1.68
N GLU A 302 -6.77 12.86 -0.47
CA GLU A 302 -6.56 13.95 0.48
C GLU A 302 -5.29 14.75 0.14
N GLU A 303 -4.25 14.09 -0.39
CA GLU A 303 -3.02 14.75 -0.83
C GLU A 303 -3.23 15.62 -2.07
N THR A 304 -4.11 15.20 -3.00
CA THR A 304 -4.41 15.98 -4.22
C THR A 304 -5.28 17.21 -3.96
N THR A 305 -6.05 17.24 -2.89
CA THR A 305 -6.89 18.40 -2.52
C THR A 305 -6.15 19.45 -1.69
N GLY A 306 -4.99 19.12 -1.13
CA GLY A 306 -4.15 20.05 -0.35
C GLY A 306 -3.28 20.98 -1.19
N ASP A 307 -2.91 20.59 -2.42
CA ASP A 307 -2.00 21.35 -3.28
C ASP A 307 -2.70 22.39 -4.19
N ASP A 308 -4.03 22.35 -4.28
CA ASP A 308 -4.80 23.31 -5.12
C ASP A 308 -5.22 24.60 -4.35
N LEU A 309 -4.74 24.81 -3.13
CA LEU A 309 -5.09 25.97 -2.28
C LEU A 309 -3.89 26.86 -1.91
N THR A 310 -2.79 26.85 -2.68
CA THR A 310 -1.73 27.85 -2.56
C THR A 310 -1.42 28.56 -3.86
#